data_41332322c0902593f7e3fa1576574fdc
#
_entry.id   41332322c0902593f7e3fa1576574fdc
#
_cell.length_a   1.000
_cell.length_b   1.000
_cell.length_c   1.000
_cell.angle_alpha   90.00
_cell.angle_beta   90.00
_cell.angle_gamma   90.00
#
_symmetry.space_group_name_H-M   'P 1'
#
loop_
_entity.id
_entity.type
_entity.pdbx_description
1 polymer ?
#
loop_
_entity_poly.entity_id
_entity_poly.type
_entity_poly.pdbx_seq_one_letter_code
_entity_poly.pdbx_strand_id
1 'polypeptide(L)'
;VTNKITPSTGSSDTVTLGDSGDTFTIPSGVTMTNSGTATGFGGGKVLQAVTVVKSDPSTSTSTSFATISGMSVAITPAATSSKILVICNFNACQAVGANNPAYRIVRDSTAVNVGDASSSRNRSGAKANSYNSNVQVTASIMFLDAPSSTSSLTYALQWSTVSGTMY
;
A
#
# COMPACT_ATOMS: atom_id res chain seq x y z
N VAL A 1 1.72 37.92 -28.85
CA VAL A 1 3.14 38.05 -28.51
C VAL A 1 3.49 36.89 -27.57
N THR A 2 4.41 36.02 -27.96
CA THR A 2 4.85 34.91 -27.15
C THR A 2 6.11 35.37 -26.41
N ASN A 3 5.99 35.63 -25.11
CA ASN A 3 7.16 35.91 -24.28
C ASN A 3 7.79 34.57 -23.90
N LYS A 4 8.94 34.28 -24.47
CA LYS A 4 9.71 33.06 -24.20
C LYS A 4 10.97 33.41 -23.43
N ILE A 5 11.16 32.84 -22.25
CA ILE A 5 12.44 32.81 -21.54
C ILE A 5 13.18 31.57 -22.02
N THR A 6 14.25 31.77 -22.78
CA THR A 6 15.12 30.68 -23.26
C THR A 6 16.47 30.81 -22.62
N PRO A 7 17.10 29.76 -22.10
CA PRO A 7 18.51 29.80 -21.77
C PRO A 7 19.35 30.06 -23.01
N SER A 8 20.53 30.67 -22.87
CA SER A 8 21.45 30.81 -23.97
C SER A 8 21.96 29.42 -24.38
N THR A 9 22.39 29.28 -25.63
CA THR A 9 22.72 28.00 -26.25
C THR A 9 23.96 27.35 -25.62
N GLY A 10 23.78 26.37 -24.76
CA GLY A 10 24.79 25.53 -24.15
C GLY A 10 24.20 24.24 -23.58
N SER A 11 24.99 23.19 -23.42
CA SER A 11 24.49 21.86 -23.00
C SER A 11 24.16 21.71 -21.51
N SER A 12 24.22 22.79 -20.72
CA SER A 12 24.00 22.80 -19.26
C SER A 12 23.35 24.09 -18.78
N ASP A 13 22.46 24.67 -19.56
CA ASP A 13 21.89 25.99 -19.27
C ASP A 13 20.85 25.91 -18.13
N THR A 14 21.06 26.70 -17.09
CA THR A 14 20.14 26.88 -15.97
C THR A 14 19.52 28.27 -16.05
N VAL A 15 18.19 28.33 -15.98
CA VAL A 15 17.47 29.57 -15.72
C VAL A 15 17.16 29.64 -14.24
N THR A 16 17.80 30.54 -13.50
CA THR A 16 17.51 30.78 -12.10
C THR A 16 16.47 31.89 -12.00
N LEU A 17 15.37 31.64 -11.31
CA LEU A 17 14.31 32.59 -11.06
C LEU A 17 14.28 32.88 -9.54
N GLY A 18 14.89 34.01 -9.14
CA GLY A 18 14.98 34.45 -7.76
C GLY A 18 16.15 33.88 -6.95
N ASP A 19 16.38 34.45 -5.79
CA ASP A 19 17.39 34.07 -4.81
C ASP A 19 16.77 33.38 -3.60
N SER A 20 17.59 33.00 -2.63
CA SER A 20 17.09 32.38 -1.38
C SER A 20 16.16 33.33 -0.63
N GLY A 21 14.90 32.91 -0.43
CA GLY A 21 13.85 33.68 0.22
C GLY A 21 12.86 34.33 -0.74
N ASP A 22 13.14 34.32 -2.04
CA ASP A 22 12.22 34.85 -3.04
C ASP A 22 11.01 33.91 -3.27
N THR A 23 9.88 34.52 -3.64
CA THR A 23 8.65 33.79 -3.96
C THR A 23 8.34 33.89 -5.44
N PHE A 24 8.24 32.76 -6.11
CA PHE A 24 7.72 32.67 -7.47
C PHE A 24 6.23 32.32 -7.43
N THR A 25 5.38 33.28 -7.81
CA THR A 25 3.93 33.09 -7.81
C THR A 25 3.39 32.82 -9.21
N ILE A 26 2.68 31.71 -9.36
CA ILE A 26 1.90 31.39 -10.57
C ILE A 26 0.45 31.82 -10.29
N PRO A 27 -0.09 32.80 -11.01
CA PRO A 27 -1.47 33.26 -10.79
C PRO A 27 -2.50 32.16 -11.05
N SER A 28 -3.68 32.33 -10.45
CA SER A 28 -4.82 31.45 -10.70
C SER A 28 -5.18 31.39 -12.18
N GLY A 29 -5.48 30.19 -12.68
CA GLY A 29 -5.79 29.93 -14.09
C GLY A 29 -4.56 29.72 -15.01
N VAL A 30 -3.35 29.86 -14.49
CA VAL A 30 -2.11 29.59 -15.23
C VAL A 30 -1.64 28.16 -14.95
N THR A 31 -1.28 27.45 -16.01
CA THR A 31 -0.73 26.08 -15.90
C THR A 31 0.78 26.10 -16.07
N MET A 32 1.49 25.45 -15.15
CA MET A 32 2.92 25.13 -15.30
C MET A 32 3.06 23.69 -15.77
N THR A 33 3.52 23.50 -17.02
CA THR A 33 3.78 22.16 -17.55
C THR A 33 5.26 21.85 -17.37
N ASN A 34 5.59 20.80 -16.63
CA ASN A 34 6.91 20.24 -16.54
C ASN A 34 6.99 18.95 -17.37
N SER A 35 7.77 19.00 -18.47
CA SER A 35 8.00 17.82 -19.32
C SER A 35 9.27 17.05 -18.93
N GLY A 36 10.01 17.55 -17.95
CA GLY A 36 11.23 16.94 -17.43
C GLY A 36 11.06 16.41 -16.01
N THR A 37 12.20 16.15 -15.34
CA THR A 37 12.21 15.78 -13.92
C THR A 37 12.04 17.03 -13.06
N ALA A 38 11.00 17.06 -12.23
CA ALA A 38 10.81 18.12 -11.24
C ALA A 38 11.43 17.70 -9.90
N THR A 39 12.40 18.48 -9.40
CA THR A 39 12.99 18.32 -8.08
C THR A 39 12.59 19.48 -7.18
N GLY A 40 12.40 19.25 -5.87
CA GLY A 40 12.09 20.32 -4.92
C GLY A 40 10.60 20.76 -4.86
N PHE A 41 9.72 20.18 -5.65
CA PHE A 41 8.28 20.46 -5.57
C PHE A 41 7.62 19.63 -4.46
N GLY A 42 7.78 20.06 -3.23
CA GLY A 42 7.11 19.48 -2.07
C GLY A 42 7.51 18.02 -1.76
N GLY A 43 7.95 17.76 -0.55
CA GLY A 43 8.09 16.39 -0.04
C GLY A 43 6.72 15.75 0.16
N GLY A 44 6.64 14.42 0.11
CA GLY A 44 5.44 13.68 0.49
C GLY A 44 4.38 13.48 -0.59
N LYS A 45 4.75 13.44 -1.85
CA LYS A 45 3.80 13.13 -2.93
C LYS A 45 3.37 11.68 -2.93
N VAL A 46 2.07 11.43 -3.09
CA VAL A 46 1.56 10.13 -3.51
C VAL A 46 1.87 9.98 -5.00
N LEU A 47 2.83 9.12 -5.34
CA LEU A 47 3.29 8.93 -6.72
C LEU A 47 2.42 7.90 -7.46
N GLN A 48 1.84 6.94 -6.74
CA GLN A 48 1.02 5.88 -7.30
C GLN A 48 -0.01 5.44 -6.26
N ALA A 49 -1.23 5.15 -6.71
CA ALA A 49 -2.25 4.46 -5.93
C ALA A 49 -2.79 3.31 -6.77
N VAL A 50 -2.85 2.12 -6.17
CA VAL A 50 -3.40 0.91 -6.78
C VAL A 50 -4.39 0.29 -5.82
N THR A 51 -5.48 -0.25 -6.33
CA THR A 51 -6.54 -0.82 -5.50
C THR A 51 -7.02 -2.15 -6.07
N VAL A 52 -7.51 -3.00 -5.19
CA VAL A 52 -8.28 -4.19 -5.53
C VAL A 52 -9.52 -4.24 -4.66
N VAL A 53 -10.64 -4.63 -5.24
CA VAL A 53 -11.90 -4.83 -4.54
C VAL A 53 -12.36 -6.25 -4.82
N LYS A 54 -12.72 -6.97 -3.74
CA LYS A 54 -13.31 -8.30 -3.80
C LYS A 54 -14.69 -8.26 -3.15
N SER A 55 -15.73 -8.58 -3.90
CA SER A 55 -17.13 -8.60 -3.44
C SER A 55 -17.70 -10.02 -3.31
N ASP A 56 -17.09 -10.99 -3.99
CA ASP A 56 -17.49 -12.39 -3.90
C ASP A 56 -16.97 -13.03 -2.60
N PRO A 57 -17.73 -13.97 -2.01
CA PRO A 57 -17.30 -14.64 -0.79
C PRO A 57 -16.12 -15.58 -1.04
N SER A 58 -15.36 -15.85 0.00
CA SER A 58 -14.32 -16.87 0.03
C SER A 58 -14.45 -17.70 1.28
N THR A 59 -14.07 -18.98 1.20
CA THR A 59 -14.07 -19.87 2.36
C THR A 59 -12.74 -20.60 2.49
N SER A 60 -12.36 -20.93 3.73
CA SER A 60 -11.17 -21.73 3.99
C SER A 60 -11.26 -22.47 5.32
N THR A 61 -10.68 -23.66 5.35
CA THR A 61 -10.45 -24.45 6.57
C THR A 61 -8.96 -24.60 6.87
N SER A 62 -8.11 -23.88 6.14
CA SER A 62 -6.66 -24.03 6.21
C SER A 62 -6.11 -23.58 7.57
N THR A 63 -5.35 -24.44 8.22
CA THR A 63 -4.59 -24.12 9.42
C THR A 63 -3.25 -23.44 9.12
N SER A 64 -2.85 -23.44 7.85
CA SER A 64 -1.70 -22.68 7.36
C SER A 64 -2.14 -21.43 6.64
N PHE A 65 -1.33 -20.38 6.69
CA PHE A 65 -1.64 -19.16 5.95
C PHE A 65 -1.70 -19.41 4.44
N ALA A 66 -2.81 -19.05 3.85
CA ALA A 66 -3.05 -19.12 2.41
C ALA A 66 -3.56 -17.76 1.90
N THR A 67 -3.19 -17.40 0.69
CA THR A 67 -3.67 -16.15 0.06
C THR A 67 -5.16 -16.27 -0.27
N ILE A 68 -5.91 -15.23 0.07
CA ILE A 68 -7.31 -15.10 -0.35
C ILE A 68 -7.31 -14.74 -1.83
N SER A 69 -7.89 -15.61 -2.65
CA SER A 69 -7.98 -15.38 -4.10
C SER A 69 -8.70 -14.06 -4.39
N GLY A 70 -8.14 -13.25 -5.29
CA GLY A 70 -8.67 -11.92 -5.61
C GLY A 70 -8.29 -10.80 -4.63
N MET A 71 -7.58 -11.09 -3.53
CA MET A 71 -7.13 -10.10 -2.54
C MET A 71 -5.62 -9.87 -2.67
N SER A 72 -5.17 -9.54 -3.88
CA SER A 72 -3.78 -9.20 -4.16
C SER A 72 -3.69 -8.04 -5.15
N VAL A 73 -2.66 -7.23 -5.00
CA VAL A 73 -2.39 -6.08 -5.86
C VAL A 73 -0.89 -5.92 -6.06
N ALA A 74 -0.50 -5.57 -7.29
CA ALA A 74 0.89 -5.29 -7.62
C ALA A 74 1.16 -3.80 -7.69
N ILE A 75 2.31 -3.37 -7.18
CA ILE A 75 2.79 -1.99 -7.24
C ILE A 75 4.30 -1.99 -7.54
N THR A 76 4.74 -1.04 -8.35
CA THR A 76 6.17 -0.88 -8.68
C THR A 76 6.66 0.46 -8.11
N PRO A 77 7.49 0.46 -7.05
CA PRO A 77 8.01 1.69 -6.48
C PRO A 77 8.92 2.44 -7.46
N ALA A 78 8.81 3.77 -7.50
CA ALA A 78 9.62 4.60 -8.38
C ALA A 78 11.08 4.74 -7.92
N ALA A 79 11.38 4.49 -6.64
CA ALA A 79 12.72 4.55 -6.06
C ALA A 79 12.85 3.57 -4.90
N THR A 80 14.09 3.17 -4.58
CA THR A 80 14.37 2.31 -3.41
C THR A 80 14.04 2.98 -2.07
N SER A 81 13.98 4.31 -2.04
CA SER A 81 13.56 5.09 -0.88
C SER A 81 12.04 5.24 -0.76
N SER A 82 11.27 4.80 -1.75
CA SER A 82 9.80 4.86 -1.73
C SER A 82 9.23 4.06 -0.55
N LYS A 83 8.15 4.59 0.04
CA LYS A 83 7.36 3.90 1.06
C LYS A 83 6.02 3.52 0.47
N ILE A 84 5.47 2.40 0.91
CA ILE A 84 4.17 1.90 0.46
C ILE A 84 3.24 1.86 1.67
N LEU A 85 2.21 2.71 1.66
CA LEU A 85 1.13 2.63 2.63
C LEU A 85 0.14 1.56 2.18
N VAL A 86 0.01 0.51 2.95
CA VAL A 86 -0.96 -0.56 2.73
C VAL A 86 -2.16 -0.31 3.63
N ILE A 87 -3.35 -0.26 3.03
CA ILE A 87 -4.63 -0.16 3.73
C ILE A 87 -5.49 -1.32 3.21
N CYS A 88 -5.92 -2.20 4.11
CA CYS A 88 -6.77 -3.33 3.80
C CYS A 88 -7.92 -3.40 4.79
N ASN A 89 -9.14 -3.22 4.30
CA ASN A 89 -10.36 -3.38 5.07
C ASN A 89 -11.11 -4.61 4.53
N PHE A 90 -11.58 -5.46 5.41
CA PHE A 90 -12.31 -6.66 5.04
C PHE A 90 -13.32 -7.06 6.11
N ASN A 91 -14.37 -7.73 5.68
CA ASN A 91 -15.33 -8.36 6.56
C ASN A 91 -14.98 -9.84 6.67
N ALA A 92 -15.01 -10.34 7.88
CA ALA A 92 -14.72 -11.73 8.20
C ALA A 92 -15.85 -12.34 9.02
N CYS A 93 -16.12 -13.58 8.77
CA CYS A 93 -17.05 -14.40 9.55
C CYS A 93 -16.41 -15.78 9.78
N GLN A 94 -16.80 -16.46 10.83
CA GLN A 94 -16.37 -17.83 11.08
C GLN A 94 -17.59 -18.71 11.40
N ALA A 95 -17.56 -19.97 10.99
CA ALA A 95 -18.55 -20.94 11.41
C ALA A 95 -18.45 -21.22 12.92
N VAL A 96 -19.55 -21.67 13.50
CA VAL A 96 -19.55 -22.16 14.89
C VAL A 96 -18.48 -23.24 15.05
N GLY A 97 -17.66 -23.11 16.09
CA GLY A 97 -16.52 -24.01 16.33
C GLY A 97 -15.22 -23.66 15.60
N ALA A 98 -15.22 -22.66 14.74
CA ALA A 98 -13.98 -22.12 14.20
C ALA A 98 -13.24 -21.30 15.26
N ASN A 99 -11.93 -21.43 15.32
CA ASN A 99 -11.11 -20.77 16.33
C ASN A 99 -10.02 -19.91 15.72
N ASN A 100 -9.93 -18.69 16.25
CA ASN A 100 -8.81 -17.77 16.03
C ASN A 100 -8.43 -17.53 14.56
N PRO A 101 -9.37 -17.08 13.70
CA PRO A 101 -8.99 -16.66 12.37
C PRO A 101 -7.95 -15.55 12.45
N ALA A 102 -6.87 -15.73 11.73
CA ALA A 102 -5.72 -14.85 11.72
C ALA A 102 -5.48 -14.35 10.30
N TYR A 103 -5.18 -13.07 10.16
CA TYR A 103 -4.98 -12.39 8.89
C TYR A 103 -3.63 -11.69 8.89
N ARG A 104 -2.96 -11.70 7.75
CA ARG A 104 -1.70 -10.97 7.56
C ARG A 104 -1.56 -10.51 6.12
N ILE A 105 -0.75 -9.49 5.91
CA ILE A 105 -0.31 -9.09 4.58
C ILE A 105 1.06 -9.72 4.30
N VAL A 106 1.22 -10.25 3.11
CA VAL A 106 2.50 -10.63 2.57
C VAL A 106 2.89 -9.70 1.42
N ARG A 107 4.17 -9.40 1.32
CA ARG A 107 4.80 -8.83 0.13
C ARG A 107 5.54 -9.97 -0.56
N ASP A 108 5.09 -10.33 -1.74
CA ASP A 108 5.51 -11.53 -2.45
C ASP A 108 5.33 -12.79 -1.58
N SER A 109 6.39 -13.29 -0.94
CA SER A 109 6.34 -14.42 -0.01
C SER A 109 6.60 -14.05 1.45
N THR A 110 6.93 -12.76 1.73
CA THR A 110 7.34 -12.32 3.05
C THR A 110 6.19 -11.66 3.80
N ALA A 111 5.89 -12.13 5.01
CA ALA A 111 4.93 -11.47 5.88
C ALA A 111 5.50 -10.14 6.40
N VAL A 112 4.81 -9.02 6.14
CA VAL A 112 5.36 -7.67 6.36
C VAL A 112 4.66 -6.87 7.46
N ASN A 113 3.50 -7.30 7.95
CA ASN A 113 2.73 -6.61 9.00
C ASN A 113 2.58 -7.45 10.27
N VAL A 114 3.53 -8.30 10.56
CA VAL A 114 3.49 -9.20 11.72
C VAL A 114 4.58 -8.83 12.71
N GLY A 115 4.27 -8.90 14.00
CA GLY A 115 5.26 -8.66 15.06
C GLY A 115 6.30 -9.78 15.15
N ASP A 116 7.28 -9.59 16.02
CA ASP A 116 8.34 -10.57 16.26
C ASP A 116 7.79 -11.90 16.79
N ALA A 117 8.55 -12.96 16.57
CA ALA A 117 8.21 -14.27 17.05
C ALA A 117 8.23 -14.30 18.60
N SER A 118 7.22 -14.93 19.20
CA SER A 118 7.14 -15.15 20.65
C SER A 118 6.54 -16.52 20.89
N SER A 119 7.38 -17.47 21.27
CA SER A 119 6.97 -18.87 21.49
C SER A 119 6.15 -19.42 20.31
N SER A 120 5.08 -20.15 20.59
CA SER A 120 4.15 -20.73 19.59
C SER A 120 3.05 -19.79 19.11
N ARG A 121 3.11 -18.48 19.44
CA ARG A 121 2.10 -17.51 19.03
C ARG A 121 2.04 -17.39 17.51
N ASN A 122 0.83 -17.52 16.95
CA ASN A 122 0.61 -17.30 15.53
C ASN A 122 0.89 -15.82 15.18
N ARG A 123 1.81 -15.59 14.25
CA ARG A 123 2.20 -14.24 13.80
C ARG A 123 1.19 -13.74 12.78
N SER A 124 0.37 -12.79 13.19
CA SER A 124 -0.68 -12.19 12.36
C SER A 124 -0.72 -10.68 12.54
N GLY A 125 -1.18 -9.96 11.52
CA GLY A 125 -1.41 -8.52 11.57
C GLY A 125 -2.78 -8.16 12.13
N ALA A 126 -3.76 -9.06 11.99
CA ALA A 126 -5.10 -8.90 12.56
C ALA A 126 -5.69 -10.26 12.93
N LYS A 127 -6.66 -10.22 13.84
CA LYS A 127 -7.56 -11.33 14.17
C LYS A 127 -8.99 -10.83 14.14
N ALA A 128 -9.90 -11.59 13.55
CA ALA A 128 -11.31 -11.27 13.50
C ALA A 128 -12.10 -12.45 14.08
N ASN A 129 -12.27 -12.45 15.40
CA ASN A 129 -13.01 -13.48 16.09
C ASN A 129 -14.50 -13.13 16.13
N SER A 130 -15.33 -14.00 15.58
CA SER A 130 -16.77 -13.98 15.74
C SER A 130 -17.17 -15.20 16.55
N TYR A 131 -17.99 -15.02 17.57
CA TYR A 131 -18.51 -16.14 18.39
C TYR A 131 -19.72 -16.83 17.78
N ASN A 132 -20.21 -16.31 16.65
CA ASN A 132 -21.40 -16.82 15.99
C ASN A 132 -21.22 -16.77 14.47
N SER A 133 -21.61 -17.82 13.77
CA SER A 133 -21.49 -17.95 12.32
C SER A 133 -22.24 -16.90 11.50
N ASN A 134 -23.19 -16.19 12.11
CA ASN A 134 -24.00 -15.15 11.45
C ASN A 134 -23.49 -13.72 11.76
N VAL A 135 -22.41 -13.58 12.51
CA VAL A 135 -21.86 -12.28 12.88
C VAL A 135 -20.63 -12.01 12.04
N GLN A 136 -20.72 -10.96 11.24
CA GLN A 136 -19.57 -10.43 10.53
C GLN A 136 -18.80 -9.46 11.41
N VAL A 137 -17.49 -9.54 11.34
CA VAL A 137 -16.55 -8.63 12.01
C VAL A 137 -15.74 -7.91 10.95
N THR A 138 -15.80 -6.59 10.95
CA THR A 138 -14.92 -5.80 10.10
C THR A 138 -13.54 -5.72 10.74
N ALA A 139 -12.53 -6.05 9.98
CA ALA A 139 -11.12 -5.91 10.37
C ALA A 139 -10.39 -4.98 9.40
N SER A 140 -9.42 -4.27 9.94
CA SER A 140 -8.57 -3.35 9.18
C SER A 140 -7.11 -3.63 9.48
N ILE A 141 -6.31 -3.63 8.43
CA ILE A 141 -4.85 -3.67 8.51
C ILE A 141 -4.33 -2.42 7.81
N MET A 142 -3.51 -1.65 8.54
CA MET A 142 -2.84 -0.47 7.99
C MET A 142 -1.39 -0.44 8.48
N PHE A 143 -0.45 -0.30 7.56
CA PHE A 143 0.96 -0.17 7.90
C PHE A 143 1.74 0.48 6.75
N LEU A 144 2.90 1.04 7.08
CA LEU A 144 3.83 1.63 6.12
C LEU A 144 5.00 0.68 5.91
N ASP A 145 5.13 0.15 4.70
CA ASP A 145 6.24 -0.70 4.29
C ASP A 145 7.37 0.11 3.65
N ALA A 146 8.58 -0.39 3.81
CA ALA A 146 9.80 0.16 3.22
C ALA A 146 10.53 -0.94 2.43
N PRO A 147 10.09 -1.27 1.22
CA PRO A 147 10.57 -2.44 0.50
C PRO A 147 12.00 -2.32 -0.01
N SER A 148 12.55 -1.13 -0.10
CA SER A 148 13.88 -0.83 -0.66
C SER A 148 14.11 -1.44 -2.05
N SER A 149 13.08 -1.40 -2.90
CA SER A 149 13.04 -2.03 -4.21
C SER A 149 12.41 -1.11 -5.26
N THR A 150 12.80 -1.28 -6.50
CA THR A 150 12.15 -0.70 -7.69
C THR A 150 11.52 -1.77 -8.59
N SER A 151 11.55 -3.03 -8.16
CA SER A 151 10.86 -4.12 -8.84
C SER A 151 9.36 -4.10 -8.55
N SER A 152 8.57 -4.75 -9.40
CA SER A 152 7.16 -4.99 -9.10
C SER A 152 7.03 -5.89 -7.88
N LEU A 153 6.21 -5.47 -6.92
CA LEU A 153 5.95 -6.16 -5.65
C LEU A 153 4.47 -6.47 -5.55
N THR A 154 4.13 -7.68 -5.13
CA THR A 154 2.74 -8.10 -4.94
C THR A 154 2.40 -8.11 -3.45
N TYR A 155 1.41 -7.32 -3.05
CA TYR A 155 0.83 -7.37 -1.70
C TYR A 155 -0.43 -8.22 -1.73
N ALA A 156 -0.54 -9.17 -0.81
CA ALA A 156 -1.69 -10.05 -0.74
C ALA A 156 -2.16 -10.26 0.71
N LEU A 157 -3.49 -10.36 0.89
CA LEU A 157 -4.08 -10.75 2.16
C LEU A 157 -4.05 -12.27 2.27
N GLN A 158 -3.50 -12.77 3.37
CA GLN A 158 -3.53 -14.17 3.76
C GLN A 158 -4.37 -14.37 5.02
N TRP A 159 -4.95 -15.54 5.12
CA TRP A 159 -5.69 -16.00 6.28
C TRP A 159 -5.30 -17.40 6.71
N SER A 160 -5.56 -17.72 7.97
CA SER A 160 -5.49 -19.07 8.53
C SER A 160 -6.45 -19.20 9.70
N THR A 161 -6.86 -20.42 10.04
CA THR A 161 -7.62 -20.71 11.26
C THR A 161 -6.91 -21.80 12.07
N VAL A 162 -7.27 -21.97 13.32
CA VAL A 162 -6.82 -23.12 14.13
C VAL A 162 -7.73 -24.32 13.87
N SER A 163 -9.04 -24.09 13.65
CA SER A 163 -10.02 -25.11 13.28
C SER A 163 -11.27 -24.47 12.69
N GLY A 164 -12.12 -25.26 12.05
CA GLY A 164 -13.39 -24.84 11.48
C GLY A 164 -13.26 -24.06 10.17
N THR A 165 -14.34 -23.43 9.73
CA THR A 165 -14.44 -22.71 8.46
C THR A 165 -14.45 -21.21 8.68
N MET A 166 -13.65 -20.48 7.91
CA MET A 166 -13.69 -19.02 7.77
C MET A 166 -14.47 -18.64 6.50
N TYR A 167 -15.09 -17.48 6.53
CA TYR A 167 -15.80 -16.86 5.42
C TYR A 167 -15.34 -15.42 5.22
#